data_7159371faf390ce37d954d3ad22a94bc
#
_entry.id   7159371faf390ce37d954d3ad22a94bc
#
_cell.length_a   1.000
_cell.length_b   1.000
_cell.length_c   1.000
_cell.angle_alpha   90.00
_cell.angle_beta   90.00
_cell.angle_gamma   90.00
#
_symmetry.space_group_name_H-M   'P 1'
#
loop_
_entity.id
_entity.type
_entity.pdbx_description
1 polymer ?
#
loop_
_entity_poly.entity_id
_entity_poly.type
_entity_poly.pdbx_seq_one_letter_code
_entity_poly.pdbx_strand_id
1 'polypeptide(L)'
;MKRAFPLSLAAAALLAALAGCGQTPPASPAGASSGGPASSWGQDGGARSDASVAPSGGQTAAPSDHSSASSGGQGEESGIGEQEALAIALDNAGVPSSDASRVKIERDWDNGIPLYDIEFETGYGDYAFQVAMDRGAIVGADYEVDEEHLAALPENPISLEQAAALVQEKVPGSSASDVRLWEEGDDGRTRYEGDLLDGGIKYEFEIDPRTGRIFDWNADLRD
;
A
#
# COMPACT_ATOMS: atom_id res chain seq x y z
N MET A 1 12.20 13.33 -24.25
CA MET A 1 11.03 14.23 -24.19
C MET A 1 10.52 14.12 -22.76
N LYS A 2 10.66 15.17 -21.97
CA LYS A 2 10.19 15.17 -20.57
C LYS A 2 8.66 15.21 -20.61
N ARG A 3 8.02 14.10 -20.31
CA ARG A 3 6.60 14.09 -19.98
C ARG A 3 6.50 14.46 -18.51
N ALA A 4 6.13 15.70 -18.23
CA ALA A 4 5.72 16.09 -16.90
C ALA A 4 4.36 15.43 -16.64
N PHE A 5 4.26 14.68 -15.56
CA PHE A 5 2.97 14.30 -15.00
C PHE A 5 2.18 15.59 -14.74
N PRO A 6 0.91 15.67 -15.12
CA PRO A 6 0.12 16.81 -14.72
C PRO A 6 -0.02 16.76 -13.19
N LEU A 7 0.70 17.65 -12.51
CA LEU A 7 0.40 17.95 -11.12
C LEU A 7 -1.03 18.44 -11.07
N SER A 8 -1.93 17.61 -10.61
CA SER A 8 -3.25 18.06 -10.17
C SER A 8 -3.04 18.81 -8.87
N LEU A 9 -2.68 20.10 -9.00
CA LEU A 9 -2.62 21.03 -7.89
C LEU A 9 -4.07 21.33 -7.49
N ALA A 10 -4.63 20.59 -6.57
CA ALA A 10 -5.77 21.03 -5.78
C ALA A 10 -5.27 22.15 -4.87
N ALA A 11 -5.31 23.38 -5.39
CA ALA A 11 -5.00 24.58 -4.62
C ALA A 11 -6.15 24.83 -3.65
N ALA A 12 -6.09 24.28 -2.45
CA ALA A 12 -6.92 24.68 -1.33
C ALA A 12 -6.48 26.09 -0.91
N ALA A 13 -7.27 27.08 -1.26
CA ALA A 13 -7.08 28.46 -0.85
C ALA A 13 -7.41 28.59 0.64
N LEU A 14 -6.38 28.74 1.48
CA LEU A 14 -6.49 29.10 2.88
C LEU A 14 -7.07 30.52 2.99
N LEU A 15 -8.33 30.64 3.38
CA LEU A 15 -8.90 31.87 3.92
C LEU A 15 -8.97 31.75 5.44
N ALA A 16 -7.93 32.26 6.11
CA ALA A 16 -7.94 32.46 7.56
C ALA A 16 -8.92 33.58 7.93
N ALA A 17 -10.00 33.26 8.61
CA ALA A 17 -10.85 34.21 9.32
C ALA A 17 -10.68 34.02 10.82
N LEU A 18 -9.93 34.91 11.45
CA LEU A 18 -9.80 35.08 12.90
C LEU A 18 -11.04 35.83 13.45
N ALA A 19 -11.77 35.21 14.35
CA ALA A 19 -12.55 35.83 15.42
C ALA A 19 -13.05 34.71 16.33
N GLY A 20 -12.65 34.52 17.58
CA GLY A 20 -12.70 35.42 18.69
C GLY A 20 -13.67 34.86 19.75
N CYS A 21 -13.17 34.74 21.05
CA CYS A 21 -13.90 34.55 22.31
C CYS A 21 -14.44 33.15 22.63
N GLY A 22 -13.76 32.38 23.47
CA GLY A 22 -13.80 32.54 24.94
C GLY A 22 -14.97 31.80 25.57
N GLN A 23 -14.71 30.58 26.13
CA GLN A 23 -15.44 30.11 27.31
C GLN A 23 -14.68 28.96 28.01
N THR A 24 -14.54 29.16 29.30
CA THR A 24 -13.90 28.28 30.27
C THR A 24 -14.65 26.97 30.50
N PRO A 25 -13.95 25.86 30.86
CA PRO A 25 -14.58 24.59 31.19
C PRO A 25 -15.10 24.54 32.62
N PRO A 26 -16.15 23.82 32.92
CA PRO A 26 -16.46 23.41 34.27
C PRO A 26 -15.82 22.05 34.61
N ALA A 27 -15.45 21.95 35.87
CA ALA A 27 -14.72 20.92 36.54
C ALA A 27 -15.43 19.54 36.56
N SER A 28 -14.58 18.52 36.67
CA SER A 28 -14.92 17.14 37.07
C SER A 28 -15.60 17.02 38.41
N PRO A 29 -16.28 15.92 38.62
CA PRO A 29 -16.08 15.22 39.91
C PRO A 29 -15.56 13.79 39.74
N ALA A 30 -14.66 13.49 40.62
CA ALA A 30 -14.12 12.18 40.93
C ALA A 30 -15.22 11.25 41.53
N GLY A 31 -15.13 9.98 41.20
CA GLY A 31 -15.95 8.96 41.83
C GLY A 31 -15.31 7.59 41.67
N ALA A 32 -14.88 7.10 42.77
CA ALA A 32 -14.05 5.95 43.07
C ALA A 32 -14.79 4.60 42.99
N SER A 33 -13.97 3.56 42.93
CA SER A 33 -14.06 2.26 43.62
C SER A 33 -14.61 1.05 42.89
N SER A 34 -13.74 0.15 42.77
CA SER A 34 -13.63 -1.20 43.37
C SER A 34 -14.16 -2.40 42.58
N GLY A 35 -13.28 -3.39 42.50
CA GLY A 35 -13.62 -4.79 42.70
C GLY A 35 -13.20 -5.74 41.57
N GLY A 36 -12.09 -6.44 41.75
CA GLY A 36 -11.83 -7.69 41.05
C GLY A 36 -12.75 -8.82 41.55
N PRO A 37 -12.63 -10.04 41.13
CA PRO A 37 -11.40 -10.83 41.27
C PRO A 37 -11.06 -11.78 40.11
N ALA A 38 -9.86 -12.32 40.23
CA ALA A 38 -9.27 -13.38 39.44
C ALA A 38 -10.09 -14.69 39.47
N SER A 39 -9.99 -15.44 38.35
CA SER A 39 -10.18 -16.89 38.40
C SER A 39 -9.22 -17.56 37.41
N SER A 40 -8.23 -18.20 37.97
CA SER A 40 -7.38 -19.24 37.42
C SER A 40 -8.19 -20.52 37.26
N TRP A 41 -7.87 -21.31 36.28
CA TRP A 41 -7.97 -22.79 36.13
C TRP A 41 -7.45 -23.10 34.74
N GLY A 42 -6.53 -23.93 34.46
CA GLY A 42 -6.05 -25.14 35.07
C GLY A 42 -5.44 -25.94 33.92
N GLN A 43 -4.22 -26.40 34.11
CA GLN A 43 -3.52 -27.35 33.25
C GLN A 43 -4.23 -28.70 33.31
N ASP A 44 -4.09 -29.46 32.19
CA ASP A 44 -3.81 -30.91 32.10
C ASP A 44 -3.98 -31.27 30.60
N GLY A 45 -3.10 -31.96 29.93
CA GLY A 45 -2.32 -33.14 30.30
C GLY A 45 -2.60 -34.25 29.30
N GLY A 46 -1.54 -34.81 28.70
CA GLY A 46 -1.57 -36.21 28.19
C GLY A 46 -1.72 -36.34 26.66
N ALA A 47 -0.72 -36.74 26.01
CA ALA A 47 0.04 -37.99 25.84
C ALA A 47 -0.21 -38.70 24.49
N ARG A 48 0.87 -38.81 23.71
CA ARG A 48 1.42 -39.93 22.91
C ARG A 48 0.50 -40.89 22.20
N SER A 49 0.85 -41.13 20.92
CA SER A 49 1.19 -42.42 20.32
C SER A 49 1.48 -42.19 18.83
N ASP A 50 2.66 -42.33 18.34
CA ASP A 50 3.41 -43.44 17.80
C ASP A 50 2.58 -44.43 16.95
N ALA A 51 2.93 -44.48 15.65
CA ALA A 51 3.14 -45.68 14.89
C ALA A 51 3.53 -45.40 13.43
N SER A 52 4.76 -45.76 13.14
CA SER A 52 5.34 -46.12 11.85
C SER A 52 4.45 -47.08 11.05
N VAL A 53 4.54 -47.00 9.72
CA VAL A 53 4.84 -48.10 8.79
C VAL A 53 5.04 -47.55 7.35
N ALA A 54 6.21 -47.71 6.78
CA ALA A 54 6.44 -47.93 5.35
C ALA A 54 6.64 -49.44 5.19
N PRO A 55 6.78 -50.07 4.01
CA PRO A 55 7.26 -49.62 2.70
C PRO A 55 6.65 -50.30 1.46
N SER A 56 7.27 -50.04 0.31
CA SER A 56 7.37 -50.83 -0.94
C SER A 56 6.21 -50.71 -1.95
N GLY A 57 6.45 -50.44 -3.22
CA GLY A 57 7.45 -50.77 -4.18
C GLY A 57 6.82 -50.81 -5.58
N GLY A 58 7.62 -50.63 -6.63
CA GLY A 58 7.30 -51.06 -8.00
C GLY A 58 7.23 -49.92 -9.03
N GLN A 59 8.30 -49.53 -9.67
CA GLN A 59 8.81 -49.79 -11.04
C GLN A 59 7.69 -49.96 -12.10
N THR A 60 7.62 -49.19 -13.19
CA THR A 60 8.49 -49.04 -14.37
C THR A 60 7.74 -48.25 -15.46
N ALA A 61 8.36 -47.41 -16.16
CA ALA A 61 8.56 -47.27 -17.60
C ALA A 61 8.53 -45.78 -18.06
N ALA A 62 9.65 -45.33 -18.52
CA ALA A 62 9.81 -44.25 -19.50
C ALA A 62 9.75 -44.89 -20.92
N PRO A 63 9.86 -44.17 -22.04
CA PRO A 63 10.00 -42.71 -22.28
C PRO A 63 9.02 -42.23 -23.38
N SER A 64 8.85 -40.95 -23.50
CA SER A 64 8.53 -40.33 -24.78
C SER A 64 9.15 -38.91 -24.84
N ASP A 65 10.21 -38.86 -25.61
CA ASP A 65 10.78 -37.66 -26.19
C ASP A 65 9.72 -36.75 -26.83
N HIS A 66 9.67 -35.52 -26.39
CA HIS A 66 9.43 -34.41 -27.30
C HIS A 66 10.35 -33.24 -26.90
N SER A 67 11.54 -33.31 -27.45
CA SER A 67 12.39 -32.16 -27.62
C SER A 67 11.64 -31.07 -28.39
N SER A 68 11.39 -29.97 -27.74
CA SER A 68 11.29 -28.69 -28.38
C SER A 68 12.18 -27.74 -27.59
N ALA A 69 13.45 -27.80 -27.94
CA ALA A 69 14.41 -26.80 -27.58
C ALA A 69 14.05 -25.51 -28.31
N SER A 70 13.40 -24.60 -27.59
CA SER A 70 13.43 -23.19 -27.94
C SER A 70 14.54 -22.54 -27.11
N SER A 71 15.72 -22.65 -27.66
CA SER A 71 16.94 -21.98 -27.22
C SER A 71 16.81 -20.50 -27.61
N GLY A 72 16.04 -19.73 -26.84
CA GLY A 72 16.14 -18.28 -26.82
C GLY A 72 17.19 -17.95 -25.74
N GLY A 73 18.35 -17.44 -26.15
CA GLY A 73 19.39 -17.00 -25.23
C GLY A 73 18.83 -15.90 -24.33
N GLN A 74 18.59 -16.24 -23.09
CA GLN A 74 18.43 -15.29 -21.99
C GLN A 74 19.86 -14.92 -21.58
N GLY A 75 20.32 -13.75 -22.08
CA GLY A 75 21.28 -12.99 -21.30
C GLY A 75 20.62 -12.77 -19.95
N GLU A 76 21.31 -13.09 -18.87
CA GLU A 76 20.92 -12.71 -17.51
C GLU A 76 20.91 -11.18 -17.46
N GLU A 77 19.81 -10.55 -17.85
CA GLU A 77 19.52 -9.19 -17.45
C GLU A 77 19.21 -9.30 -15.94
N SER A 78 20.19 -8.90 -15.13
CA SER A 78 20.01 -8.80 -13.67
C SER A 78 19.04 -7.67 -13.37
N GLY A 79 17.75 -7.95 -13.42
CA GLY A 79 16.68 -6.99 -13.21
C GLY A 79 15.32 -7.67 -13.33
N ILE A 80 14.26 -6.95 -12.99
CA ILE A 80 12.89 -7.43 -13.07
C ILE A 80 12.33 -7.35 -14.51
N GLY A 81 11.33 -8.17 -14.80
CA GLY A 81 10.59 -8.13 -16.06
C GLY A 81 9.33 -7.26 -15.99
N GLU A 82 8.74 -6.93 -17.14
CA GLU A 82 7.51 -6.12 -17.24
C GLU A 82 6.34 -6.68 -16.41
N GLN A 83 6.16 -8.01 -16.40
CA GLN A 83 5.09 -8.65 -15.62
C GLN A 83 5.31 -8.56 -14.11
N GLU A 84 6.55 -8.63 -13.69
CA GLU A 84 6.92 -8.47 -12.28
C GLU A 84 6.76 -7.01 -11.84
N ALA A 85 7.16 -6.05 -12.69
CA ALA A 85 6.95 -4.64 -12.44
C ALA A 85 5.46 -4.30 -12.30
N LEU A 86 4.60 -4.84 -13.19
CA LEU A 86 3.15 -4.69 -13.07
C LEU A 86 2.61 -5.30 -11.78
N ALA A 87 3.10 -6.48 -11.39
CA ALA A 87 2.67 -7.10 -10.14
C ALA A 87 3.04 -6.24 -8.91
N ILE A 88 4.23 -5.64 -8.91
CA ILE A 88 4.67 -4.69 -7.87
C ILE A 88 3.75 -3.46 -7.81
N ALA A 89 3.41 -2.88 -8.95
CA ALA A 89 2.52 -1.72 -9.04
C ALA A 89 1.11 -2.04 -8.51
N LEU A 90 0.53 -3.17 -8.93
CA LEU A 90 -0.79 -3.63 -8.49
C LEU A 90 -0.83 -3.94 -6.99
N ASP A 91 0.20 -4.61 -6.47
CA ASP A 91 0.32 -4.92 -5.04
C ASP A 91 0.42 -3.64 -4.21
N ASN A 92 1.27 -2.71 -4.62
CA ASN A 92 1.38 -1.41 -3.96
C ASN A 92 0.06 -0.63 -3.99
N ALA A 93 -0.67 -0.60 -5.10
CA ALA A 93 -1.97 0.06 -5.19
C ALA A 93 -3.08 -0.68 -4.41
N GLY A 94 -2.84 -1.94 -4.02
CA GLY A 94 -3.86 -2.82 -3.44
C GLY A 94 -4.99 -3.11 -4.43
N VAL A 95 -4.66 -3.25 -5.72
CA VAL A 95 -5.60 -3.51 -6.82
C VAL A 95 -5.48 -4.96 -7.26
N PRO A 96 -6.55 -5.76 -7.19
CA PRO A 96 -6.56 -7.10 -7.77
C PRO A 96 -6.30 -7.04 -9.29
N SER A 97 -5.49 -7.94 -9.81
CA SER A 97 -5.17 -7.97 -11.24
C SER A 97 -6.41 -8.14 -12.15
N SER A 98 -7.51 -8.70 -11.62
CA SER A 98 -8.78 -8.82 -12.32
C SER A 98 -9.49 -7.48 -12.55
N ASP A 99 -9.19 -6.48 -11.74
CA ASP A 99 -9.83 -5.17 -11.78
C ASP A 99 -9.07 -4.19 -12.69
N ALA A 100 -7.79 -4.51 -12.97
CA ALA A 100 -6.96 -3.70 -13.84
C ALA A 100 -7.36 -3.86 -15.32
N SER A 101 -7.50 -2.75 -15.99
CA SER A 101 -7.81 -2.64 -17.42
C SER A 101 -6.90 -1.62 -18.07
N ARG A 102 -6.87 -1.61 -19.41
CA ARG A 102 -6.06 -0.68 -20.22
C ARG A 102 -4.59 -0.59 -19.78
N VAL A 103 -4.04 -1.71 -19.35
CA VAL A 103 -2.65 -1.78 -18.87
C VAL A 103 -1.70 -1.41 -20.00
N LYS A 104 -0.83 -0.44 -19.72
CA LYS A 104 0.24 0.01 -20.59
C LYS A 104 1.55 -0.04 -19.82
N ILE A 105 2.59 -0.62 -20.40
CA ILE A 105 3.92 -0.71 -19.83
C ILE A 105 4.91 -0.22 -20.88
N GLU A 106 5.69 0.79 -20.55
CA GLU A 106 6.74 1.35 -21.40
C GLU A 106 8.07 1.32 -20.65
N ARG A 107 9.17 1.17 -21.38
CA ARG A 107 10.51 1.33 -20.82
C ARG A 107 10.91 2.79 -20.97
N ASP A 108 11.33 3.39 -19.88
CA ASP A 108 11.76 4.79 -19.84
C ASP A 108 13.01 4.96 -18.97
N TRP A 109 13.51 6.17 -18.90
CA TRP A 109 14.66 6.57 -18.10
C TRP A 109 14.34 7.89 -17.40
N ASP A 110 14.43 7.89 -16.09
CA ASP A 110 14.35 9.11 -15.31
C ASP A 110 15.55 9.23 -14.36
N ASN A 111 16.15 10.42 -14.29
CA ASN A 111 17.33 10.71 -13.47
C ASN A 111 18.47 9.66 -13.57
N GLY A 112 18.64 9.03 -14.77
CA GLY A 112 19.63 8.00 -15.02
C GLY A 112 19.22 6.61 -14.52
N ILE A 113 18.00 6.44 -14.03
CA ILE A 113 17.43 5.17 -13.59
C ILE A 113 16.63 4.57 -14.75
N PRO A 114 16.97 3.36 -15.25
CA PRO A 114 16.10 2.63 -16.15
C PRO A 114 14.87 2.14 -15.42
N LEU A 115 13.67 2.41 -15.92
CA LEU A 115 12.43 2.09 -15.25
C LEU A 115 11.36 1.57 -16.25
N TYR A 116 10.35 0.94 -15.69
CA TYR A 116 9.08 0.71 -16.35
C TYR A 116 8.11 1.81 -15.94
N ASP A 117 7.56 2.49 -16.93
CA ASP A 117 6.43 3.41 -16.80
C ASP A 117 5.15 2.60 -17.02
N ILE A 118 4.32 2.49 -15.99
CA ILE A 118 3.17 1.58 -15.93
C ILE A 118 1.92 2.41 -15.69
N GLU A 119 0.99 2.34 -16.62
CA GLU A 119 -0.33 2.96 -16.48
C GLU A 119 -1.40 1.86 -16.51
N PHE A 120 -2.41 1.95 -15.65
CA PHE A 120 -3.59 1.11 -15.71
C PHE A 120 -4.80 1.82 -15.12
N GLU A 121 -5.99 1.39 -15.53
CA GLU A 121 -7.26 1.90 -15.04
C GLU A 121 -8.02 0.78 -14.34
N THR A 122 -8.89 1.16 -13.40
CA THR A 122 -9.90 0.27 -12.81
C THR A 122 -11.30 0.82 -13.10
N GLY A 123 -12.34 0.19 -12.59
CA GLY A 123 -13.68 0.77 -12.60
C GLY A 123 -13.87 1.91 -11.59
N TYR A 124 -12.82 2.23 -10.82
CA TYR A 124 -12.89 3.13 -9.67
C TYR A 124 -11.64 3.99 -9.45
N GLY A 125 -10.78 4.14 -10.44
CA GLY A 125 -9.59 5.00 -10.36
C GLY A 125 -8.57 4.75 -11.45
N ASP A 126 -7.66 5.70 -11.60
CA ASP A 126 -6.55 5.70 -12.56
C ASP A 126 -5.23 5.62 -11.81
N TYR A 127 -4.25 4.90 -12.38
CA TYR A 127 -3.02 4.55 -11.70
C TYR A 127 -1.82 4.70 -12.64
N ALA A 128 -0.77 5.35 -12.16
CA ALA A 128 0.52 5.47 -12.82
C ALA A 128 1.65 5.11 -11.86
N PHE A 129 2.63 4.33 -12.32
CA PHE A 129 3.78 3.91 -11.53
C PHE A 129 5.07 3.95 -12.34
N GLN A 130 6.16 4.27 -11.67
CA GLN A 130 7.52 4.14 -12.17
C GLN A 130 8.27 3.14 -11.32
N VAL A 131 8.67 2.02 -11.93
CA VAL A 131 9.33 0.91 -11.23
C VAL A 131 10.73 0.71 -11.79
N ALA A 132 11.75 0.88 -10.96
CA ALA A 132 13.15 0.72 -11.34
C ALA A 132 13.43 -0.72 -11.79
N MET A 133 14.02 -0.88 -12.98
CA MET A 133 14.25 -2.18 -13.61
C MET A 133 15.27 -3.05 -12.87
N ASP A 134 16.21 -2.43 -12.15
CA ASP A 134 17.33 -3.12 -11.51
C ASP A 134 16.91 -3.90 -10.25
N ARG A 135 15.91 -3.40 -9.51
CA ARG A 135 15.54 -3.92 -8.19
C ARG A 135 14.05 -3.93 -7.88
N GLY A 136 13.20 -3.49 -8.81
CA GLY A 136 11.76 -3.43 -8.59
C GLY A 136 11.31 -2.35 -7.58
N ALA A 137 12.16 -1.37 -7.27
CA ALA A 137 11.76 -0.30 -6.39
C ALA A 137 10.82 0.67 -7.11
N ILE A 138 9.73 1.06 -6.46
CA ILE A 138 8.87 2.13 -6.94
C ILE A 138 9.62 3.44 -6.69
N VAL A 139 9.83 4.22 -7.74
CA VAL A 139 10.51 5.52 -7.71
C VAL A 139 9.58 6.67 -8.06
N GLY A 140 8.40 6.37 -8.56
CA GLY A 140 7.32 7.30 -8.82
C GLY A 140 5.98 6.58 -8.77
N ALA A 141 4.95 7.25 -8.28
CA ALA A 141 3.58 6.78 -8.29
C ALA A 141 2.61 7.96 -8.24
N ASP A 142 1.48 7.81 -8.91
CA ASP A 142 0.37 8.75 -8.87
C ASP A 142 -0.93 7.96 -9.09
N TYR A 143 -1.84 8.00 -8.12
CA TYR A 143 -3.17 7.44 -8.29
C TYR A 143 -4.21 8.09 -7.37
N GLU A 144 -5.44 8.09 -7.86
CA GLU A 144 -6.62 8.55 -7.12
C GLU A 144 -7.77 7.52 -7.28
N VAL A 145 -8.48 7.27 -6.18
CA VAL A 145 -9.66 6.40 -6.14
C VAL A 145 -10.93 7.23 -6.03
N ASP A 146 -11.90 6.96 -6.87
CA ASP A 146 -13.17 7.68 -6.93
C ASP A 146 -13.90 7.73 -5.58
N GLU A 147 -14.37 8.90 -5.19
CA GLU A 147 -15.13 9.10 -3.96
C GLU A 147 -16.42 8.24 -3.89
N GLU A 148 -17.08 8.00 -5.02
CA GLU A 148 -18.28 7.14 -5.08
C GLU A 148 -17.94 5.71 -4.69
N HIS A 149 -16.75 5.23 -5.11
CA HIS A 149 -16.26 3.91 -4.73
C HIS A 149 -15.96 3.86 -3.22
N LEU A 150 -15.28 4.87 -2.68
CA LEU A 150 -14.99 4.96 -1.24
C LEU A 150 -16.28 4.90 -0.41
N ALA A 151 -17.33 5.62 -0.85
CA ALA A 151 -18.62 5.65 -0.16
C ALA A 151 -19.33 4.28 -0.14
N ALA A 152 -19.02 3.41 -1.11
CA ALA A 152 -19.60 2.07 -1.21
C ALA A 152 -18.83 1.01 -0.41
N LEU A 153 -17.61 1.31 0.06
CA LEU A 153 -16.81 0.37 0.85
C LEU A 153 -17.40 0.13 2.24
N PRO A 154 -17.25 -1.07 2.79
CA PRO A 154 -17.65 -1.37 4.15
C PRO A 154 -16.86 -0.54 5.14
N GLU A 155 -17.51 -0.09 6.20
CA GLU A 155 -16.87 0.67 7.27
C GLU A 155 -15.93 -0.23 8.09
N ASN A 156 -14.72 0.25 8.27
CA ASN A 156 -13.69 -0.31 9.13
C ASN A 156 -12.85 0.85 9.70
N PRO A 157 -13.41 1.65 10.62
CA PRO A 157 -12.78 2.89 11.07
C PRO A 157 -11.39 2.65 11.68
N ILE A 158 -10.45 3.51 11.32
CA ILE A 158 -9.07 3.44 11.78
C ILE A 158 -8.66 4.72 12.51
N SER A 159 -7.67 4.61 13.41
CA SER A 159 -7.03 5.73 14.06
C SER A 159 -5.85 6.27 13.23
N LEU A 160 -5.35 7.46 13.60
CA LEU A 160 -4.12 8.03 13.01
C LEU A 160 -2.92 7.08 13.14
N GLU A 161 -2.79 6.36 14.27
CA GLU A 161 -1.72 5.39 14.48
C GLU A 161 -1.83 4.20 13.50
N GLN A 162 -3.04 3.71 13.27
CA GLN A 162 -3.30 2.65 12.30
C GLN A 162 -3.07 3.14 10.86
N ALA A 163 -3.43 4.38 10.56
CA ALA A 163 -3.16 5.01 9.27
C ALA A 163 -1.64 5.12 9.02
N ALA A 164 -0.86 5.54 10.02
CA ALA A 164 0.61 5.56 9.91
C ALA A 164 1.20 4.16 9.66
N ALA A 165 0.64 3.12 10.28
CA ALA A 165 1.06 1.74 10.05
C ALA A 165 0.79 1.27 8.61
N LEU A 166 -0.35 1.66 8.02
CA LEU A 166 -0.66 1.37 6.61
C LEU A 166 0.35 2.02 5.66
N VAL A 167 0.75 3.27 5.93
CA VAL A 167 1.78 3.96 5.14
C VAL A 167 3.14 3.25 5.24
N GLN A 168 3.53 2.79 6.44
CA GLN A 168 4.76 2.03 6.63
C GLN A 168 4.75 0.68 5.88
N GLU A 169 3.61 0.00 5.84
CA GLU A 169 3.45 -1.24 5.07
C GLU A 169 3.66 -0.98 3.58
N LYS A 170 3.17 0.16 3.10
CA LYS A 170 3.27 0.59 1.71
C LYS A 170 4.67 1.08 1.33
N VAL A 171 5.43 1.64 2.27
CA VAL A 171 6.82 2.11 2.08
C VAL A 171 7.75 1.31 3.00
N PRO A 172 8.17 0.09 2.59
CA PRO A 172 9.01 -0.76 3.40
C PRO A 172 10.36 -0.11 3.72
N GLY A 173 10.73 -0.11 4.99
CA GLY A 173 11.97 0.50 5.49
C GLY A 173 11.75 1.88 6.12
N SER A 174 10.61 2.52 5.91
CA SER A 174 10.25 3.75 6.60
C SER A 174 9.96 3.52 8.08
N SER A 175 10.04 4.58 8.88
CA SER A 175 9.69 4.55 10.32
C SER A 175 8.39 5.32 10.56
N ALA A 176 7.57 4.86 11.52
CA ALA A 176 6.35 5.59 11.92
C ALA A 176 6.63 7.02 12.37
N SER A 177 7.84 7.29 12.89
CA SER A 177 8.25 8.63 13.28
C SER A 177 8.52 9.57 12.10
N ASP A 178 8.71 9.02 10.90
CA ASP A 178 8.98 9.78 9.68
C ASP A 178 7.70 10.13 8.93
N VAL A 179 6.62 9.39 9.22
CA VAL A 179 5.28 9.66 8.69
C VAL A 179 4.68 10.86 9.43
N ARG A 180 4.44 11.94 8.72
CA ARG A 180 3.65 13.07 9.22
C ARG A 180 2.21 12.87 8.79
N LEU A 181 1.29 12.88 9.74
CA LEU A 181 -0.12 12.60 9.50
C LEU A 181 -0.99 13.52 10.35
N TRP A 182 -2.04 14.08 9.75
CA TRP A 182 -3.02 14.92 10.44
C TRP A 182 -4.42 14.67 9.92
N GLU A 183 -5.40 15.06 10.72
CA GLU A 183 -6.80 15.00 10.35
C GLU A 183 -7.20 16.29 9.65
N GLU A 184 -7.81 16.17 8.48
CA GLU A 184 -8.38 17.29 7.76
C GLU A 184 -9.87 17.05 7.50
N GLY A 185 -10.68 18.08 7.65
CA GLY A 185 -12.11 18.05 7.37
C GLY A 185 -12.45 19.02 6.28
N ASP A 186 -13.05 18.52 5.21
CA ASP A 186 -13.62 19.32 4.14
C ASP A 186 -15.03 18.84 3.81
N ASP A 187 -15.95 19.80 3.58
CA ASP A 187 -17.34 19.56 3.20
C ASP A 187 -18.10 18.53 4.07
N GLY A 188 -17.72 18.43 5.37
CA GLY A 188 -18.36 17.53 6.31
C GLY A 188 -17.86 16.09 6.26
N ARG A 189 -16.77 15.84 5.52
CA ARG A 189 -16.02 14.59 5.52
C ARG A 189 -14.68 14.80 6.22
N THR A 190 -14.25 13.80 6.95
CA THR A 190 -12.92 13.74 7.56
C THR A 190 -12.03 12.86 6.72
N ARG A 191 -10.79 13.29 6.49
CA ARG A 191 -9.72 12.50 5.90
C ARG A 191 -8.45 12.62 6.73
N TYR A 192 -7.58 11.66 6.60
CA TYR A 192 -6.21 11.78 7.09
C TYR A 192 -5.31 12.13 5.92
N GLU A 193 -4.66 13.28 6.00
CA GLU A 193 -3.62 13.70 5.07
C GLU A 193 -2.25 13.47 5.68
N GLY A 194 -1.27 13.21 4.84
CA GLY A 194 0.08 13.04 5.33
C GLY A 194 1.15 13.13 4.27
N ASP A 195 2.38 13.19 4.76
CA ASP A 195 3.57 13.09 3.95
C ASP A 195 4.67 12.25 4.63
N LEU A 196 5.58 11.75 3.82
CA LEU A 196 6.74 10.99 4.22
C LEU A 196 7.88 11.30 3.25
N LEU A 197 9.12 11.40 3.76
CA LEU A 197 10.32 11.42 2.95
C LEU A 197 11.17 10.20 3.31
N ASP A 198 11.32 9.28 2.37
CA ASP A 198 12.15 8.08 2.54
C ASP A 198 12.96 7.78 1.28
N GLY A 199 14.24 7.41 1.42
CA GLY A 199 15.10 7.02 0.30
C GLY A 199 15.27 8.07 -0.81
N GLY A 200 14.97 9.36 -0.54
CA GLY A 200 14.98 10.43 -1.53
C GLY A 200 13.67 10.57 -2.30
N ILE A 201 12.66 9.77 -1.98
CA ILE A 201 11.32 9.86 -2.53
C ILE A 201 10.43 10.60 -1.54
N LYS A 202 9.70 11.59 -2.04
CA LYS A 202 8.65 12.27 -1.28
C LYS A 202 7.33 11.59 -1.58
N TYR A 203 6.62 11.20 -0.54
CA TYR A 203 5.27 10.67 -0.61
C TYR A 203 4.29 11.67 -0.05
N GLU A 204 3.15 11.84 -0.71
CA GLU A 204 1.99 12.60 -0.25
C GLU A 204 0.78 11.69 -0.39
N PHE A 205 -0.13 11.70 0.59
CA PHE A 205 -1.23 10.75 0.58
C PHE A 205 -2.43 11.20 1.39
N GLU A 206 -3.60 10.68 0.98
CA GLU A 206 -4.85 10.82 1.70
C GLU A 206 -5.46 9.45 2.02
N ILE A 207 -6.00 9.32 3.23
CA ILE A 207 -6.58 8.09 3.74
C ILE A 207 -8.00 8.36 4.24
N ASP A 208 -8.96 7.55 3.81
CA ASP A 208 -10.32 7.57 4.37
C ASP A 208 -10.32 6.91 5.76
N PRO A 209 -10.51 7.67 6.85
CA PRO A 209 -10.49 7.13 8.21
C PRO A 209 -11.63 6.15 8.48
N ARG A 210 -12.69 6.19 7.68
CA ARG A 210 -13.86 5.33 7.81
C ARG A 210 -13.61 3.91 7.29
N THR A 211 -12.76 3.78 6.28
CA THR A 211 -12.51 2.49 5.60
C THR A 211 -11.06 2.02 5.74
N GLY A 212 -10.12 2.92 6.06
CA GLY A 212 -8.69 2.65 6.03
C GLY A 212 -8.11 2.61 4.61
N ARG A 213 -8.86 2.99 3.59
CA ARG A 213 -8.36 3.02 2.21
C ARG A 213 -7.49 4.24 1.99
N ILE A 214 -6.28 4.04 1.50
CA ILE A 214 -5.46 5.10 0.89
C ILE A 214 -6.08 5.34 -0.48
N PHE A 215 -6.62 6.53 -0.69
CA PHE A 215 -7.38 6.86 -1.91
C PHE A 215 -6.70 7.87 -2.81
N ASP A 216 -5.74 8.63 -2.28
CA ASP A 216 -4.83 9.47 -3.03
C ASP A 216 -3.40 9.12 -2.61
N TRP A 217 -2.53 8.95 -3.57
CA TRP A 217 -1.13 8.59 -3.34
C TRP A 217 -0.25 9.17 -4.43
N ASN A 218 0.70 9.98 -4.01
CA ASN A 218 1.73 10.51 -4.87
C ASN A 218 3.12 10.15 -4.32
N ALA A 219 4.00 9.67 -5.18
CA ALA A 219 5.40 9.40 -4.86
C ALA A 219 6.28 10.01 -5.94
N ASP A 220 7.22 10.85 -5.54
CA ASP A 220 8.05 11.63 -6.46
C ASP A 220 9.51 11.60 -6.03
N LEU A 221 10.39 11.21 -6.96
CA LEU A 221 11.83 11.20 -6.72
C LEU A 221 12.34 12.65 -6.66
N ARG A 222 12.90 13.03 -5.53
CA ARG A 222 13.46 14.38 -5.36
C ARG A 222 14.83 14.50 -6.02
N ASP A 223 14.98 15.57 -6.82
CA ASP A 223 16.26 16.01 -7.42
C ASP A 223 17.28 16.49 -6.36
#